data_96a9ff0d38443cb08898ad9ae44f2d85
#
_entry.id   96a9ff0d38443cb08898ad9ae44f2d85
#
_cell.length_a   1.000
_cell.length_b   1.000
_cell.length_c   1.000
_cell.angle_alpha   90.00
_cell.angle_beta   90.00
_cell.angle_gamma   90.00
#
_symmetry.space_group_name_H-M   'P 1'
#
loop_
_entity.id
_entity.type
_entity.pdbx_description
1 polymer ?
#
loop_
_entity_poly.entity_id
_entity_poly.type
_entity_poly.pdbx_seq_one_letter_code
_entity_poly.pdbx_strand_id
1 'polypeptide(L)'
;MSGFVLDASVALRWFLDHPMPVYANRVKQFFLKGIRAVVPALWHLEMSNGLVVAERRSILTTADVDQAMMDIEQIAAQALDTDSIVDSARQSLATARAFQLSAYDAVYLDLARRERLPLATLDDRLRNAAPRAGVELLR
;
A
#
# COMPACT_ATOMS: atom_id res chain seq x y z
N MET A 1 3.88 -2.60 -18.42
CA MET A 1 3.54 -1.82 -17.24
C MET A 1 4.81 -1.32 -16.58
N SER A 2 4.88 -0.01 -16.33
CA SER A 2 6.11 0.62 -15.80
C SER A 2 6.18 0.59 -14.27
N GLY A 3 5.07 0.36 -13.58
CA GLY A 3 5.01 0.34 -12.13
C GLY A 3 3.57 0.38 -11.64
N PHE A 4 3.40 0.42 -10.34
CA PHE A 4 2.09 0.53 -9.71
C PHE A 4 2.23 1.17 -8.34
N VAL A 5 1.12 1.70 -7.81
CA VAL A 5 1.04 2.21 -6.45
C VAL A 5 0.60 1.07 -5.54
N LEU A 6 1.33 0.85 -4.45
CA LEU A 6 1.07 -0.26 -3.51
C LEU A 6 0.49 0.27 -2.21
N ASP A 7 -0.77 -0.05 -1.94
CA ASP A 7 -1.39 0.24 -0.66
C ASP A 7 -0.93 -0.75 0.41
N ALA A 8 -0.74 -0.27 1.62
CA ALA A 8 -0.33 -1.09 2.77
C ALA A 8 -1.31 -2.26 3.03
N SER A 9 -2.58 -2.12 2.66
CA SER A 9 -3.57 -3.19 2.81
C SER A 9 -3.16 -4.47 2.10
N VAL A 10 -2.44 -4.37 0.99
CA VAL A 10 -1.92 -5.53 0.26
C VAL A 10 -0.65 -6.06 0.92
N ALA A 11 0.31 -5.16 1.15
CA ALA A 11 1.63 -5.55 1.69
C ALA A 11 1.53 -6.19 3.08
N LEU A 12 0.62 -5.71 3.94
CA LEU A 12 0.41 -6.29 5.26
C LEU A 12 -0.05 -7.75 5.19
N ARG A 13 -0.78 -8.12 4.14
CA ARG A 13 -1.23 -9.52 3.99
C ARG A 13 -0.07 -10.49 3.77
N TRP A 14 1.04 -10.00 3.23
CA TRP A 14 2.24 -10.84 3.04
C TRP A 14 2.81 -11.35 4.37
N PHE A 15 2.57 -10.60 5.46
CA PHE A 15 3.15 -10.89 6.77
C PHE A 15 2.11 -11.38 7.80
N LEU A 16 0.84 -11.03 7.62
CA LEU A 16 -0.20 -11.28 8.62
C LEU A 16 -1.12 -12.44 8.28
N ASP A 17 -1.24 -12.83 7.01
CA ASP A 17 -2.20 -13.83 6.59
C ASP A 17 -1.54 -15.14 6.16
N HIS A 18 -2.06 -16.25 6.68
CA HIS A 18 -1.66 -17.59 6.31
C HIS A 18 -2.92 -18.45 6.14
N PRO A 19 -3.26 -18.88 4.90
CA PRO A 19 -2.54 -18.59 3.65
C PRO A 19 -2.72 -17.14 3.20
N MET A 20 -1.75 -16.67 2.42
CA MET A 20 -1.78 -15.34 1.84
C MET A 20 -2.94 -15.24 0.82
N PRO A 21 -3.71 -14.14 0.81
CA PRO A 21 -4.74 -13.95 -0.21
C PRO A 21 -4.15 -14.03 -1.63
N VAL A 22 -4.90 -14.62 -2.54
CA VAL A 22 -4.46 -14.82 -3.94
C VAL A 22 -4.04 -13.50 -4.58
N TYR A 23 -4.82 -12.44 -4.36
CA TYR A 23 -4.51 -11.12 -4.92
C TYR A 23 -3.19 -10.58 -4.38
N ALA A 24 -2.96 -10.66 -3.06
CA ALA A 24 -1.72 -10.18 -2.45
C ALA A 24 -0.50 -10.91 -3.01
N ASN A 25 -0.61 -12.21 -3.20
CA ASN A 25 0.47 -12.99 -3.81
C ASN A 25 0.71 -12.59 -5.26
N ARG A 26 -0.35 -12.36 -6.03
CA ARG A 26 -0.23 -11.93 -7.42
C ARG A 26 0.49 -10.58 -7.53
N VAL A 27 0.17 -9.64 -6.64
CA VAL A 27 0.85 -8.35 -6.60
C VAL A 27 2.34 -8.54 -6.30
N LYS A 28 2.67 -9.39 -5.34
CA LYS A 28 4.07 -9.68 -4.99
C LYS A 28 4.85 -10.26 -6.16
N GLN A 29 4.21 -11.06 -7.01
CA GLN A 29 4.84 -11.67 -8.17
C GLN A 29 5.34 -10.63 -9.19
N PHE A 30 4.78 -9.42 -9.24
CA PHE A 30 5.28 -8.37 -10.12
C PHE A 30 6.72 -7.99 -9.82
N PHE A 31 7.14 -8.07 -8.55
CA PHE A 31 8.53 -7.78 -8.18
C PHE A 31 9.51 -8.77 -8.80
N LEU A 32 9.10 -10.03 -8.96
CA LEU A 32 9.93 -11.05 -9.60
C LEU A 32 10.13 -10.76 -11.09
N LYS A 33 9.25 -9.96 -11.69
CA LYS A 33 9.36 -9.53 -13.08
C LYS A 33 10.12 -8.22 -13.23
N GLY A 34 10.70 -7.71 -12.14
CA GLY A 34 11.44 -6.46 -12.14
C GLY A 34 10.58 -5.21 -12.13
N ILE A 35 9.28 -5.33 -11.90
CA ILE A 35 8.37 -4.20 -11.83
C ILE A 35 8.45 -3.60 -10.42
N ARG A 36 8.58 -2.27 -10.34
CA ARG A 36 8.71 -1.55 -9.08
C ARG A 36 7.37 -0.96 -8.67
N ALA A 37 7.19 -0.78 -7.37
CA ALA A 37 6.03 -0.08 -6.83
C ALA A 37 6.43 1.29 -6.29
N VAL A 38 5.48 2.22 -6.32
CA VAL A 38 5.61 3.53 -5.71
C VAL A 38 4.69 3.57 -4.49
N VAL A 39 5.20 4.10 -3.39
CA VAL A 39 4.44 4.22 -2.14
C VAL A 39 4.56 5.65 -1.60
N PRO A 40 3.52 6.17 -0.93
CA PRO A 40 3.67 7.43 -0.20
C PRO A 40 4.49 7.20 1.08
N ALA A 41 5.03 8.27 1.68
CA ALA A 41 5.74 8.17 2.95
C ALA A 41 4.87 7.52 4.04
N LEU A 42 3.58 7.75 4.00
CA LEU A 42 2.58 7.16 4.89
C LEU A 42 2.65 5.63 4.93
N TRP A 43 2.97 4.99 3.81
CA TRP A 43 3.03 3.53 3.71
C TRP A 43 3.95 2.92 4.78
N HIS A 44 5.11 3.53 5.00
CA HIS A 44 6.08 3.01 5.97
C HIS A 44 5.50 3.03 7.39
N LEU A 45 4.78 4.09 7.74
CA LEU A 45 4.14 4.21 9.04
C LEU A 45 2.97 3.22 9.18
N GLU A 46 2.20 3.03 8.13
CA GLU A 46 1.10 2.07 8.14
C GLU A 46 1.61 0.63 8.29
N MET A 47 2.73 0.29 7.66
CA MET A 47 3.34 -1.03 7.83
C MET A 47 3.80 -1.24 9.28
N SER A 48 4.50 -0.27 9.86
CA SER A 48 4.91 -0.34 11.28
C SER A 48 3.70 -0.48 12.19
N ASN A 49 2.65 0.30 11.95
CA ASN A 49 1.45 0.26 12.78
C ASN A 49 0.74 -1.10 12.67
N GLY A 50 0.62 -1.64 11.47
CA GLY A 50 0.02 -2.97 11.28
C GLY A 50 0.76 -4.06 12.03
N LEU A 51 2.09 -4.00 12.03
CA LEU A 51 2.92 -4.99 12.74
C LEU A 51 2.82 -4.82 14.26
N VAL A 52 2.90 -3.59 14.77
CA VAL A 52 2.83 -3.37 16.23
C VAL A 52 1.46 -3.73 16.79
N VAL A 53 0.39 -3.50 16.04
CA VAL A 53 -0.95 -3.92 16.45
C VAL A 53 -1.06 -5.45 16.48
N ALA A 54 -0.51 -6.14 15.47
CA ALA A 54 -0.50 -7.61 15.43
C ALA A 54 0.29 -8.20 16.61
N GLU A 55 1.42 -7.56 16.97
CA GLU A 55 2.21 -7.97 18.13
C GLU A 55 1.42 -7.81 19.43
N ARG A 56 0.79 -6.67 19.64
CA ARG A 56 -0.02 -6.40 20.84
C ARG A 56 -1.20 -7.32 20.98
N ARG A 57 -1.78 -7.77 19.85
CA ARG A 57 -2.89 -8.71 19.84
C ARG A 57 -2.44 -10.16 19.84
N SER A 58 -1.14 -10.41 19.98
CA SER A 58 -0.55 -11.75 19.98
C SER A 58 -0.83 -12.56 18.71
N ILE A 59 -1.06 -11.87 17.59
CA ILE A 59 -1.14 -12.50 16.27
C ILE A 59 0.25 -12.88 15.78
N LEU A 60 1.24 -12.04 16.08
CA LEU A 60 2.65 -12.28 15.80
C LEU A 60 3.46 -12.16 17.07
N THR A 61 4.55 -12.92 17.17
CA THR A 61 5.54 -12.76 18.24
C THR A 61 6.45 -11.56 17.93
N THR A 62 7.19 -11.09 18.94
CA THR A 62 8.22 -10.06 18.73
C THR A 62 9.24 -10.51 17.68
N ALA A 63 9.66 -11.77 17.71
CA ALA A 63 10.60 -12.32 16.74
C ALA A 63 10.01 -12.31 15.31
N ASP A 64 8.73 -12.63 15.17
CA ASP A 64 8.05 -12.56 13.86
C ASP A 64 8.00 -11.14 13.32
N VAL A 65 7.72 -10.16 14.18
CA VAL A 65 7.69 -8.75 13.79
C VAL A 65 9.06 -8.25 13.38
N ASP A 66 10.11 -8.62 14.12
CA ASP A 66 11.48 -8.25 13.79
C ASP A 66 11.88 -8.84 12.43
N GLN A 67 11.53 -10.09 12.16
CA GLN A 67 11.80 -10.72 10.86
C GLN A 67 11.01 -10.05 9.73
N ALA A 68 9.72 -9.74 9.97
CA ALA A 68 8.89 -9.04 8.99
C ALA A 68 9.48 -7.68 8.65
N MET A 69 9.99 -6.95 9.66
CA MET A 69 10.61 -5.64 9.43
C MET A 69 11.87 -5.76 8.56
N MET A 70 12.70 -6.76 8.79
CA MET A 70 13.87 -7.01 7.93
C MET A 70 13.46 -7.29 6.49
N ASP A 71 12.41 -8.09 6.30
CA ASP A 71 11.89 -8.40 4.97
C ASP A 71 11.32 -7.16 4.29
N ILE A 72 10.60 -6.30 5.02
CA ILE A 72 10.07 -5.04 4.51
C ILE A 72 11.20 -4.12 4.06
N GLU A 73 12.25 -3.98 4.87
CA GLU A 73 13.41 -3.14 4.53
C GLU A 73 14.09 -3.64 3.25
N GLN A 74 14.21 -4.95 3.09
CA GLN A 74 14.80 -5.55 1.91
C GLN A 74 13.93 -5.30 0.66
N ILE A 75 12.62 -5.48 0.77
CA ILE A 75 11.68 -5.20 -0.32
C ILE A 75 11.75 -3.71 -0.69
N ALA A 76 11.77 -2.83 0.31
CA ALA A 76 11.84 -1.39 0.08
C ALA A 76 13.12 -1.02 -0.68
N ALA A 77 14.25 -1.59 -0.30
CA ALA A 77 15.53 -1.30 -0.95
C ALA A 77 15.56 -1.80 -2.41
N GLN A 78 14.92 -2.92 -2.69
CA GLN A 78 15.00 -3.59 -3.99
C GLN A 78 13.87 -3.22 -4.96
N ALA A 79 12.68 -2.91 -4.47
CA ALA A 79 11.49 -2.88 -5.30
C ALA A 79 10.55 -1.69 -5.08
N LEU A 80 10.79 -0.84 -4.09
CA LEU A 80 9.91 0.29 -3.80
C LEU A 80 10.61 1.62 -4.02
N ASP A 81 9.83 2.58 -4.55
CA ASP A 81 10.22 3.99 -4.60
C ASP A 81 9.25 4.76 -3.69
N THR A 82 9.78 5.48 -2.72
CA THR A 82 8.96 6.33 -1.85
C THR A 82 8.79 7.69 -2.50
N ASP A 83 7.53 8.11 -2.64
CA ASP A 83 7.20 9.42 -3.18
C ASP A 83 7.71 10.52 -2.24
N SER A 84 8.43 11.49 -2.81
CA SER A 84 9.00 12.61 -2.05
C SER A 84 8.04 13.77 -1.88
N ILE A 85 6.92 13.76 -2.59
CA ILE A 85 5.94 14.85 -2.52
C ILE A 85 5.11 14.69 -1.25
N VAL A 86 5.00 15.79 -0.48
CA VAL A 86 4.17 15.84 0.71
C VAL A 86 2.81 16.39 0.31
N ASP A 87 1.76 15.59 0.54
CA ASP A 87 0.39 16.03 0.25
C ASP A 87 -0.03 17.11 1.22
N SER A 88 -0.65 18.17 0.70
CA SER A 88 -1.22 19.20 1.56
C SER A 88 -2.49 18.70 2.24
N ALA A 89 -2.78 19.21 3.43
CA ALA A 89 -4.02 18.88 4.12
C ALA A 89 -5.24 19.26 3.26
N ARG A 90 -5.16 20.39 2.56
CA ARG A 90 -6.25 20.84 1.68
C ARG A 90 -6.52 19.86 0.55
N GLN A 91 -5.49 19.34 -0.09
CA GLN A 91 -5.64 18.41 -1.21
C GLN A 91 -6.22 17.07 -0.75
N SER A 92 -5.67 16.50 0.31
CA SER A 92 -6.18 15.22 0.82
C SER A 92 -7.61 15.34 1.36
N LEU A 93 -7.96 16.47 1.98
CA LEU A 93 -9.33 16.73 2.40
C LEU A 93 -10.29 16.79 1.19
N ALA A 94 -9.90 17.48 0.13
CA ALA A 94 -10.73 17.61 -1.07
C ALA A 94 -10.98 16.24 -1.71
N THR A 95 -9.95 15.43 -1.88
CA THR A 95 -10.07 14.09 -2.45
C THR A 95 -10.90 13.17 -1.57
N ALA A 96 -10.67 13.22 -0.24
CA ALA A 96 -11.43 12.41 0.70
C ALA A 96 -12.92 12.73 0.63
N ARG A 97 -13.28 13.99 0.53
CA ARG A 97 -14.70 14.42 0.39
C ARG A 97 -15.29 13.98 -0.94
N ALA A 98 -14.54 14.13 -2.02
CA ALA A 98 -15.02 13.81 -3.37
C ALA A 98 -15.32 12.32 -3.55
N PHE A 99 -14.55 11.46 -2.89
CA PHE A 99 -14.62 10.01 -3.09
C PHE A 99 -15.02 9.22 -1.83
N GLN A 100 -15.44 9.89 -0.78
CA GLN A 100 -15.86 9.28 0.49
C GLN A 100 -14.76 8.39 1.07
N LEU A 101 -13.55 8.89 1.11
CA LEU A 101 -12.37 8.20 1.64
C LEU A 101 -11.89 8.86 2.93
N SER A 102 -11.05 8.15 3.69
CA SER A 102 -10.22 8.80 4.69
C SER A 102 -9.15 9.65 4.00
N ALA A 103 -8.56 10.59 4.73
CA ALA A 103 -7.45 11.37 4.18
C ALA A 103 -6.24 10.47 3.87
N TYR A 104 -6.04 9.39 4.63
CA TYR A 104 -4.98 8.42 4.39
C TYR A 104 -5.17 7.70 3.06
N ASP A 105 -6.38 7.21 2.78
CA ASP A 105 -6.69 6.56 1.51
C ASP A 105 -6.62 7.54 0.34
N ALA A 106 -7.01 8.79 0.58
CA ALA A 106 -6.93 9.84 -0.44
C ALA A 106 -5.50 10.07 -0.93
N VAL A 107 -4.50 9.93 -0.05
CA VAL A 107 -3.08 10.06 -0.43
C VAL A 107 -2.69 9.03 -1.49
N TYR A 108 -3.14 7.78 -1.34
CA TYR A 108 -2.87 6.73 -2.32
C TYR A 108 -3.54 7.02 -3.66
N LEU A 109 -4.79 7.46 -3.61
CA LEU A 109 -5.53 7.78 -4.82
C LEU A 109 -4.89 8.95 -5.58
N ASP A 110 -4.51 10.01 -4.87
CA ASP A 110 -3.85 11.17 -5.46
C ASP A 110 -2.50 10.79 -6.06
N LEU A 111 -1.73 9.93 -5.41
CA LEU A 111 -0.45 9.46 -5.93
C LEU A 111 -0.65 8.69 -7.24
N ALA A 112 -1.61 7.77 -7.28
CA ALA A 112 -1.89 6.99 -8.48
C ALA A 112 -2.34 7.88 -9.64
N ARG A 113 -3.16 8.88 -9.37
CA ARG A 113 -3.63 9.85 -10.38
C ARG A 113 -2.48 10.68 -10.92
N ARG A 114 -1.65 11.22 -10.04
CA ARG A 114 -0.53 12.09 -10.43
C ARG A 114 0.50 11.33 -11.27
N GLU A 115 0.83 10.12 -10.85
CA GLU A 115 1.83 9.30 -11.55
C GLU A 115 1.26 8.50 -12.71
N ARG A 116 -0.07 8.50 -12.87
CA ARG A 116 -0.77 7.72 -13.90
C ARG A 116 -0.42 6.24 -13.85
N LEU A 117 -0.44 5.70 -12.63
CA LEU A 117 -0.14 4.29 -12.36
C LEU A 117 -1.38 3.57 -11.83
N PRO A 118 -1.50 2.27 -12.10
CA PRO A 118 -2.56 1.49 -11.48
C PRO A 118 -2.33 1.36 -9.97
N LEU A 119 -3.40 1.13 -9.24
CA LEU A 119 -3.40 1.02 -7.78
C LEU A 119 -3.65 -0.42 -7.36
N ALA A 120 -2.75 -0.94 -6.52
CA ALA A 120 -2.93 -2.24 -5.87
C ALA A 120 -3.46 -2.01 -4.45
N THR A 121 -4.68 -2.43 -4.19
CA THR A 121 -5.33 -2.29 -2.89
C THR A 121 -6.33 -3.41 -2.63
N LEU A 122 -6.49 -3.78 -1.36
CA LEU A 122 -7.55 -4.67 -0.87
C LEU A 122 -8.62 -3.91 -0.10
N ASP A 123 -8.45 -2.60 0.06
CA ASP A 123 -9.44 -1.77 0.74
C ASP A 123 -10.64 -1.54 -0.18
N ASP A 124 -11.84 -1.92 0.28
CA ASP A 124 -13.06 -1.84 -0.54
C ASP A 124 -13.41 -0.41 -0.95
N ARG A 125 -13.17 0.57 -0.08
CA ARG A 125 -13.46 1.97 -0.39
C ARG A 125 -12.55 2.49 -1.49
N LEU A 126 -11.24 2.17 -1.42
CA LEU A 126 -10.29 2.52 -2.48
C LEU A 126 -10.61 1.78 -3.78
N ARG A 127 -10.96 0.51 -3.71
CA ARG A 127 -11.34 -0.26 -4.90
C ARG A 127 -12.57 0.32 -5.59
N ASN A 128 -13.50 0.84 -4.80
CA ASN A 128 -14.70 1.52 -5.33
C ASN A 128 -14.36 2.90 -5.91
N ALA A 129 -13.52 3.66 -5.24
CA ALA A 129 -13.20 5.04 -5.63
C ALA A 129 -12.29 5.12 -6.86
N ALA A 130 -11.33 4.19 -7.01
CA ALA A 130 -10.31 4.25 -8.04
C ALA A 130 -10.87 4.40 -9.46
N PRO A 131 -11.80 3.55 -9.92
CA PRO A 131 -12.36 3.71 -11.27
C PRO A 131 -13.09 5.05 -11.46
N ARG A 132 -13.78 5.54 -10.44
CA ARG A 132 -14.48 6.84 -10.50
C ARG A 132 -13.51 8.00 -10.62
N ALA A 133 -12.30 7.83 -10.13
CA ALA A 133 -11.22 8.82 -10.20
C ALA A 133 -10.34 8.66 -11.44
N GLY A 134 -10.65 7.73 -12.33
CA GLY A 134 -9.85 7.45 -13.52
C GLY A 134 -8.59 6.66 -13.23
N VAL A 135 -8.53 5.94 -12.12
CA VAL A 135 -7.40 5.11 -11.72
C VAL A 135 -7.74 3.63 -11.95
N GLU A 136 -6.89 2.94 -12.70
CA GLU A 136 -7.06 1.50 -12.90
C GLU A 136 -6.64 0.74 -11.64
N LEU A 137 -7.38 -0.30 -11.32
CA LEU A 137 -6.97 -1.25 -10.29
C LEU A 137 -5.98 -2.23 -10.90
N LEU A 138 -4.88 -2.48 -10.21
CA LEU A 138 -3.93 -3.52 -10.59
C LEU A 138 -4.61 -4.88 -10.43
N ARG A 139 -4.50 -5.72 -11.45
CA ARG A 139 -5.15 -7.03 -11.49
C ARG A 139 -4.16 -8.17 -11.43
#